data_c0f4c484d69e997ee2afe11b61f78c01
#
_entry.id   c0f4c484d69e997ee2afe11b61f78c01
#
_cell.length_a   1.000
_cell.length_b   1.000
_cell.length_c   1.000
_cell.angle_alpha   90.00
_cell.angle_beta   90.00
_cell.angle_gamma   90.00
#
_symmetry.space_group_name_H-M   'P 1'
#
loop_
_entity.id
_entity.type
_entity.pdbx_description
1 polymer ?
#
loop_
_entity_poly.entity_id
_entity_poly.type
_entity_poly.pdbx_seq_one_letter_code
_entity_poly.pdbx_strand_id
1 'polypeptide(L)'
;MFKNNKVIAVNALILAALLFGSTFIIVKNLLDNLSPTTVVFLRYLIASILFLFTGGLPTKEYIKPGLLMGFFLWVGYISQTQGLLTTSTINSGIVTGFYIVLTPIFSKYINKTKVEIKNYIGSIFGFLGIFLIAINSIDELFGNLLTLICASGYALHIVMVERYIEGKNISQLMFIQS
;
A
#
# COMPACT_ATOMS: atom_id res chain seq x y z
N MET A 1 14.54 -21.22 19.35
CA MET A 1 14.78 -19.86 18.80
C MET A 1 13.80 -19.49 17.69
N PHE A 2 13.50 -20.35 16.69
CA PHE A 2 12.60 -20.05 15.56
C PHE A 2 11.11 -19.81 15.91
N LYS A 3 10.59 -20.41 17.00
CA LYS A 3 9.19 -20.28 17.39
C LYS A 3 8.87 -18.87 17.93
N ASN A 4 9.78 -18.26 18.66
CA ASN A 4 9.64 -16.88 19.18
C ASN A 4 9.61 -15.83 18.04
N ASN A 5 10.46 -15.99 17.02
CA ASN A 5 10.51 -15.06 15.90
C ASN A 5 9.20 -15.05 15.08
N LYS A 6 8.53 -16.21 14.95
CA LYS A 6 7.24 -16.31 14.26
C LYS A 6 6.12 -15.59 15.03
N VAL A 7 6.08 -15.72 16.35
CA VAL A 7 5.08 -15.02 17.19
C VAL A 7 5.29 -13.52 17.14
N ILE A 8 6.55 -13.06 17.23
CA ILE A 8 6.89 -11.63 17.12
C ILE A 8 6.47 -11.09 15.75
N ALA A 9 6.76 -11.80 14.65
CA ALA A 9 6.38 -11.39 13.32
C ALA A 9 4.85 -11.30 13.15
N VAL A 10 4.10 -12.27 13.65
CA VAL A 10 2.63 -12.25 13.60
C VAL A 10 2.06 -11.08 14.39
N ASN A 11 2.56 -10.83 15.61
CA ASN A 11 2.11 -9.70 16.43
C ASN A 11 2.44 -8.36 15.77
N ALA A 12 3.61 -8.22 15.15
CA ALA A 12 3.99 -7.03 14.39
C ALA A 12 3.07 -6.80 13.18
N LEU A 13 2.67 -7.86 12.46
CA LEU A 13 1.72 -7.77 11.36
C LEU A 13 0.32 -7.38 11.82
N ILE A 14 -0.16 -7.92 12.96
CA ILE A 14 -1.45 -7.54 13.54
C ILE A 14 -1.43 -6.06 13.93
N LEU A 15 -0.38 -5.61 14.61
CA LEU A 15 -0.23 -4.20 14.98
C LEU A 15 -0.16 -3.29 13.75
N ALA A 16 0.59 -3.68 12.73
CA ALA A 16 0.67 -2.94 11.47
C ALA A 16 -0.71 -2.85 10.78
N ALA A 17 -1.49 -3.93 10.77
CA ALA A 17 -2.84 -3.94 10.21
C ALA A 17 -3.80 -3.02 10.98
N LEU A 18 -3.74 -3.01 12.31
CA LEU A 18 -4.54 -2.12 13.15
C LEU A 18 -4.17 -0.65 12.92
N LEU A 19 -2.89 -0.33 12.88
CA LEU A 19 -2.39 1.01 12.60
C LEU A 19 -2.79 1.46 11.19
N PHE A 20 -2.61 0.60 10.19
CA PHE A 20 -3.00 0.89 8.81
C PHE A 20 -4.51 1.11 8.69
N GLY A 21 -5.32 0.24 9.29
CA GLY A 21 -6.78 0.38 9.31
C GLY A 21 -7.25 1.69 9.95
N SER A 22 -6.66 2.10 11.07
CA SER A 22 -6.99 3.36 11.75
C SER A 22 -6.66 4.59 10.90
N THR A 23 -5.67 4.51 9.99
CA THR A 23 -5.30 5.64 9.13
C THR A 23 -6.43 6.07 8.19
N PHE A 24 -7.34 5.18 7.79
CA PHE A 24 -8.48 5.55 6.93
C PHE A 24 -9.40 6.57 7.60
N ILE A 25 -9.70 6.37 8.90
CA ILE A 25 -10.54 7.27 9.67
C ILE A 25 -9.81 8.61 9.90
N ILE A 26 -8.53 8.54 10.28
CA ILE A 26 -7.71 9.74 10.51
C ILE A 26 -7.61 10.58 9.24
N VAL A 27 -7.28 9.94 8.11
CA VAL A 27 -7.17 10.63 6.82
C VAL A 27 -8.51 11.22 6.40
N LYS A 28 -9.63 10.48 6.55
CA LYS A 28 -10.97 10.99 6.21
C LYS A 28 -11.28 12.27 6.99
N ASN A 29 -11.01 12.30 8.29
CA ASN A 29 -11.24 13.48 9.14
C ASN A 29 -10.30 14.66 8.76
N LEU A 30 -9.06 14.37 8.36
CA LEU A 30 -8.14 15.41 7.91
C LEU A 30 -8.60 16.08 6.60
N LEU A 31 -9.30 15.33 5.73
CA LEU A 31 -9.81 15.83 4.46
C LEU A 31 -10.96 16.85 4.63
N ASP A 32 -11.54 16.98 5.81
CA ASP A 32 -12.51 18.04 6.10
C ASP A 32 -11.86 19.44 6.09
N ASN A 33 -10.54 19.52 6.34
CA ASN A 33 -9.79 20.78 6.48
C ASN A 33 -8.56 20.87 5.57
N LEU A 34 -8.07 19.76 5.01
CA LEU A 34 -6.85 19.71 4.23
C LEU A 34 -7.08 19.07 2.85
N SER A 35 -6.37 19.56 1.85
CA SER A 35 -6.40 18.92 0.52
C SER A 35 -5.74 17.54 0.56
N PRO A 36 -6.16 16.58 -0.31
CA PRO A 36 -5.53 15.28 -0.43
C PRO A 36 -4.01 15.35 -0.64
N THR A 37 -3.56 16.28 -1.48
CA THR A 37 -2.13 16.51 -1.74
C THR A 37 -1.38 16.93 -0.48
N THR A 38 -1.97 17.80 0.34
CA THR A 38 -1.38 18.25 1.60
C THR A 38 -1.24 17.08 2.59
N VAL A 39 -2.28 16.26 2.70
CA VAL A 39 -2.26 15.09 3.59
C VAL A 39 -1.17 14.10 3.17
N VAL A 40 -1.06 13.80 1.88
CA VAL A 40 -0.03 12.90 1.34
C VAL A 40 1.35 13.50 1.55
N PHE A 41 1.55 14.80 1.26
CA PHE A 41 2.82 15.49 1.48
C PHE A 41 3.28 15.42 2.94
N LEU A 42 2.40 15.69 3.90
CA LEU A 42 2.74 15.64 5.32
C LEU A 42 3.13 14.22 5.75
N ARG A 43 2.45 13.18 5.26
CA ARG A 43 2.80 11.78 5.52
C ARG A 43 4.22 11.46 5.04
N TYR A 44 4.57 11.85 3.82
CA TYR A 44 5.89 11.63 3.25
C TYR A 44 6.97 12.44 3.98
N LEU A 45 6.68 13.70 4.31
CA LEU A 45 7.62 14.56 5.04
C LEU A 45 7.98 13.97 6.41
N ILE A 46 6.97 13.54 7.17
CA ILE A 46 7.20 12.92 8.49
C ILE A 46 7.98 11.61 8.35
N ALA A 47 7.60 10.76 7.38
CA ALA A 47 8.29 9.49 7.12
C ALA A 47 9.75 9.72 6.71
N SER A 48 10.02 10.68 5.79
CA SER A 48 11.38 11.02 5.36
C SER A 48 12.25 11.45 6.53
N ILE A 49 11.75 12.31 7.40
CA ILE A 49 12.48 12.77 8.59
C ILE A 49 12.83 11.57 9.48
N LEU A 50 11.86 10.70 9.78
CA LEU A 50 12.07 9.53 10.64
C LEU A 50 13.10 8.55 10.04
N PHE A 51 13.02 8.27 8.74
CA PHE A 51 13.94 7.35 8.09
C PHE A 51 15.33 7.94 7.90
N LEU A 52 15.47 9.26 7.80
CA LEU A 52 16.77 9.92 7.80
C LEU A 52 17.53 9.69 9.12
N PHE A 53 16.83 9.76 10.26
CA PHE A 53 17.44 9.50 11.56
C PHE A 53 17.79 8.03 11.78
N THR A 54 17.08 7.09 11.19
CA THR A 54 17.31 5.64 11.38
C THR A 54 18.27 5.02 10.38
N GLY A 55 18.34 5.55 9.16
CA GLY A 55 19.14 4.97 8.05
C GLY A 55 20.29 5.84 7.57
N GLY A 56 20.32 7.11 7.95
CA GLY A 56 21.24 8.11 7.39
C GLY A 56 20.97 8.44 5.93
N LEU A 57 21.87 9.20 5.33
CA LEU A 57 21.75 9.57 3.91
C LEU A 57 21.92 8.34 3.00
N PRO A 58 21.08 8.20 1.98
CA PRO A 58 21.12 7.05 1.08
C PRO A 58 22.31 7.12 0.14
N THR A 59 22.88 5.97 -0.19
CA THR A 59 23.91 5.85 -1.21
C THR A 59 23.28 5.81 -2.61
N LYS A 60 24.09 6.12 -3.65
CA LYS A 60 23.62 6.23 -5.05
C LYS A 60 22.92 4.96 -5.55
N GLU A 61 23.31 3.78 -5.07
CA GLU A 61 22.72 2.49 -5.46
C GLU A 61 21.24 2.31 -5.06
N TYR A 62 20.78 3.06 -4.03
CA TYR A 62 19.40 3.01 -3.55
C TYR A 62 18.47 3.98 -4.28
N ILE A 63 19.00 4.96 -5.02
CA ILE A 63 18.21 6.03 -5.65
C ILE A 63 17.20 5.44 -6.65
N LYS A 64 17.67 4.66 -7.63
CA LYS A 64 16.80 4.11 -8.67
C LYS A 64 15.71 3.18 -8.11
N PRO A 65 16.03 2.16 -7.30
CA PRO A 65 15.00 1.31 -6.70
C PRO A 65 14.08 2.08 -5.75
N GLY A 66 14.60 2.99 -4.93
CA GLY A 66 13.80 3.80 -4.01
C GLY A 66 12.80 4.72 -4.73
N LEU A 67 13.23 5.41 -5.79
CA LEU A 67 12.35 6.23 -6.61
C LEU A 67 11.25 5.41 -7.30
N LEU A 68 11.58 4.22 -7.82
CA LEU A 68 10.59 3.36 -8.46
C LEU A 68 9.54 2.86 -7.45
N MET A 69 10.00 2.43 -6.28
CA MET A 69 9.12 2.04 -5.17
C MET A 69 8.27 3.21 -4.69
N GLY A 70 8.89 4.39 -4.53
CA GLY A 70 8.24 5.63 -4.13
C GLY A 70 7.16 6.08 -5.11
N PHE A 71 7.41 5.94 -6.41
CA PHE A 71 6.41 6.24 -7.44
C PHE A 71 5.13 5.41 -7.28
N PHE A 72 5.24 4.09 -7.15
CA PHE A 72 4.07 3.24 -6.98
C PHE A 72 3.37 3.48 -5.64
N LEU A 73 4.13 3.74 -4.58
CA LEU A 73 3.59 4.08 -3.28
C LEU A 73 2.84 5.43 -3.32
N TRP A 74 3.40 6.42 -4.02
CA TRP A 74 2.78 7.73 -4.22
C TRP A 74 1.46 7.61 -5.01
N VAL A 75 1.45 6.84 -6.12
CA VAL A 75 0.21 6.54 -6.87
C VAL A 75 -0.83 5.92 -5.93
N GLY A 76 -0.41 4.98 -5.08
CA GLY A 76 -1.28 4.36 -4.09
C GLY A 76 -1.88 5.37 -3.11
N TYR A 77 -1.05 6.18 -2.47
CA TYR A 77 -1.52 7.13 -1.47
C TYR A 77 -2.36 8.27 -2.03
N ILE A 78 -1.96 8.84 -3.18
CA ILE A 78 -2.71 9.98 -3.75
C ILE A 78 -4.09 9.53 -4.24
N SER A 79 -4.18 8.39 -4.91
CA SER A 79 -5.45 7.85 -5.39
C SER A 79 -6.36 7.40 -4.26
N GLN A 80 -5.83 6.77 -3.20
CA GLN A 80 -6.59 6.42 -2.00
C GLN A 80 -7.15 7.67 -1.30
N THR A 81 -6.30 8.67 -1.09
CA THR A 81 -6.69 9.89 -0.38
C THR A 81 -7.71 10.69 -1.18
N GLN A 82 -7.57 10.77 -2.51
CA GLN A 82 -8.59 11.34 -3.40
C GLN A 82 -9.89 10.53 -3.36
N GLY A 83 -9.79 9.20 -3.39
CA GLY A 83 -10.96 8.31 -3.32
C GLY A 83 -11.76 8.52 -2.04
N LEU A 84 -11.09 8.75 -0.91
CA LEU A 84 -11.75 8.99 0.38
C LEU A 84 -12.63 10.27 0.41
N LEU A 85 -12.50 11.19 -0.53
CA LEU A 85 -13.42 12.32 -0.64
C LEU A 85 -14.86 11.87 -0.95
N THR A 86 -15.00 10.82 -1.77
CA THR A 86 -16.28 10.38 -2.33
C THR A 86 -16.65 8.93 -1.99
N THR A 87 -15.84 8.21 -1.22
CA THR A 87 -16.17 6.87 -0.71
C THR A 87 -16.08 6.81 0.81
N SER A 88 -16.73 5.81 1.39
CA SER A 88 -16.64 5.54 2.83
C SER A 88 -15.28 4.93 3.21
N THR A 89 -14.89 5.10 4.46
CA THR A 89 -13.66 4.48 4.99
C THR A 89 -13.70 2.95 4.93
N ILE A 90 -14.90 2.37 5.10
CA ILE A 90 -15.12 0.91 5.03
C ILE A 90 -14.89 0.42 3.60
N ASN A 91 -15.55 1.03 2.61
CA ASN A 91 -15.41 0.64 1.21
C ASN A 91 -13.97 0.84 0.73
N SER A 92 -13.36 1.98 1.05
CA SER A 92 -11.95 2.23 0.73
C SER A 92 -11.01 1.19 1.35
N GLY A 93 -11.25 0.78 2.60
CA GLY A 93 -10.45 -0.26 3.26
C GLY A 93 -10.58 -1.62 2.56
N ILE A 94 -11.80 -2.05 2.23
CA ILE A 94 -12.05 -3.34 1.58
C ILE A 94 -11.46 -3.33 0.16
N VAL A 95 -11.73 -2.28 -0.64
CA VAL A 95 -11.21 -2.16 -2.02
C VAL A 95 -9.68 -2.06 -2.02
N THR A 96 -9.08 -1.33 -1.08
CA THR A 96 -7.61 -1.30 -0.93
C THR A 96 -7.07 -2.71 -0.69
N GLY A 97 -7.71 -3.52 0.16
CA GLY A 97 -7.30 -4.90 0.45
C GLY A 97 -7.16 -5.79 -0.79
N PHE A 98 -7.70 -5.38 -1.92
CA PHE A 98 -7.52 -6.10 -3.19
C PHE A 98 -6.06 -6.16 -3.68
N TYR A 99 -5.17 -5.31 -3.15
CA TYR A 99 -3.74 -5.43 -3.45
C TYR A 99 -3.19 -6.82 -3.12
N ILE A 100 -3.74 -7.53 -2.11
CA ILE A 100 -3.34 -8.89 -1.73
C ILE A 100 -3.56 -9.86 -2.90
N VAL A 101 -4.63 -9.64 -3.66
CA VAL A 101 -4.99 -10.43 -4.82
C VAL A 101 -4.16 -10.08 -6.05
N LEU A 102 -3.88 -8.78 -6.24
CA LEU A 102 -3.10 -8.29 -7.38
C LEU A 102 -1.60 -8.60 -7.25
N THR A 103 -1.07 -8.61 -6.03
CA THR A 103 0.37 -8.82 -5.77
C THR A 103 0.92 -10.10 -6.41
N PRO A 104 0.36 -11.30 -6.21
CA PRO A 104 0.89 -12.51 -6.86
C PRO A 104 0.77 -12.47 -8.38
N ILE A 105 -0.26 -11.81 -8.92
CA ILE A 105 -0.43 -11.65 -10.37
C ILE A 105 0.72 -10.80 -10.93
N PHE A 106 0.97 -9.62 -10.35
CA PHE A 106 2.05 -8.75 -10.80
C PHE A 106 3.43 -9.36 -10.56
N SER A 107 3.64 -10.07 -9.42
CA SER A 107 4.91 -10.76 -9.14
C SER A 107 5.22 -11.84 -10.17
N LYS A 108 4.21 -12.56 -10.67
CA LYS A 108 4.38 -13.53 -11.76
C LYS A 108 4.99 -12.90 -13.02
N TYR A 109 4.49 -11.72 -13.42
CA TYR A 109 4.96 -11.08 -14.66
C TYR A 109 6.28 -10.32 -14.46
N ILE A 110 6.48 -9.69 -13.32
CA ILE A 110 7.63 -8.81 -13.05
C ILE A 110 8.81 -9.60 -12.50
N ASN A 111 8.58 -10.43 -11.46
CA ASN A 111 9.60 -11.22 -10.77
C ASN A 111 9.68 -12.67 -11.27
N LYS A 112 8.78 -13.06 -12.20
CA LYS A 112 8.68 -14.41 -12.76
C LYS A 112 8.44 -15.49 -11.70
N THR A 113 7.76 -15.14 -10.61
CA THR A 113 7.40 -16.07 -9.54
C THR A 113 6.33 -17.06 -9.99
N LYS A 114 6.33 -18.26 -9.42
CA LYS A 114 5.27 -19.24 -9.66
C LYS A 114 4.05 -18.89 -8.84
N VAL A 115 2.91 -18.69 -9.50
CA VAL A 115 1.62 -18.41 -8.86
C VAL A 115 0.81 -19.70 -8.78
N GLU A 116 0.39 -20.07 -7.58
CA GLU A 116 -0.42 -21.26 -7.37
C GLU A 116 -1.88 -21.01 -7.79
N ILE A 117 -2.57 -22.08 -8.18
CA ILE A 117 -3.99 -22.01 -8.61
C ILE A 117 -4.90 -21.38 -7.55
N LYS A 118 -4.59 -21.60 -6.26
CA LYS A 118 -5.35 -20.99 -5.16
C LYS A 118 -5.34 -19.46 -5.19
N ASN A 119 -4.26 -18.83 -5.70
CA ASN A 119 -4.18 -17.39 -5.83
C ASN A 119 -5.13 -16.86 -6.91
N TYR A 120 -5.30 -17.59 -8.02
CA TYR A 120 -6.28 -17.23 -9.05
C TYR A 120 -7.73 -17.38 -8.55
N ILE A 121 -8.01 -18.46 -7.80
CA ILE A 121 -9.31 -18.66 -7.18
C ILE A 121 -9.60 -17.51 -6.20
N GLY A 122 -8.65 -17.17 -5.34
CA GLY A 122 -8.75 -16.02 -4.44
C GLY A 122 -8.97 -14.70 -5.18
N SER A 123 -8.32 -14.52 -6.34
CA SER A 123 -8.50 -13.33 -7.20
C SER A 123 -9.94 -13.19 -7.71
N ILE A 124 -10.55 -14.29 -8.13
CA ILE A 124 -11.94 -14.30 -8.61
C ILE A 124 -12.89 -13.92 -7.47
N PHE A 125 -12.75 -14.54 -6.29
CA PHE A 125 -13.60 -14.21 -5.14
C PHE A 125 -13.38 -12.76 -4.67
N GLY A 126 -12.15 -12.28 -4.65
CA GLY A 126 -11.83 -10.89 -4.32
C GLY A 126 -12.46 -9.91 -5.30
N PHE A 127 -12.37 -10.19 -6.60
CA PHE A 127 -13.02 -9.38 -7.64
C PHE A 127 -14.55 -9.36 -7.49
N LEU A 128 -15.17 -10.51 -7.25
CA LEU A 128 -16.61 -10.61 -7.01
C LEU A 128 -17.04 -9.81 -5.78
N GLY A 129 -16.25 -9.86 -4.69
CA GLY A 129 -16.52 -9.07 -3.49
C GLY A 129 -16.50 -7.56 -3.76
N ILE A 130 -15.50 -7.07 -4.49
CA ILE A 130 -15.42 -5.64 -4.89
C ILE A 130 -16.55 -5.26 -5.82
N PHE A 131 -16.90 -6.11 -6.76
CA PHE A 131 -18.01 -5.87 -7.68
C PHE A 131 -19.35 -5.71 -6.94
N LEU A 132 -19.60 -6.56 -5.93
CA LEU A 132 -20.80 -6.44 -5.08
C LEU A 132 -20.82 -5.12 -4.28
N ILE A 133 -19.67 -4.66 -3.79
CA ILE A 133 -19.56 -3.37 -3.12
C ILE A 133 -19.87 -2.23 -4.10
N ALA A 134 -19.29 -2.28 -5.30
CA ALA A 134 -19.47 -1.25 -6.31
C ALA A 134 -20.93 -1.09 -6.75
N ILE A 135 -21.67 -2.20 -6.90
CA ILE A 135 -23.10 -2.16 -7.26
C ILE A 135 -23.97 -1.57 -6.15
N ASN A 136 -23.66 -1.89 -4.89
CA ASN A 136 -24.46 -1.40 -3.76
C ASN A 136 -24.11 0.05 -3.33
N SER A 137 -23.07 0.63 -3.90
CA SER A 137 -22.57 1.98 -3.56
C SER A 137 -22.28 2.78 -4.82
N ILE A 138 -23.29 2.93 -5.71
CA ILE A 138 -23.12 3.64 -6.98
C ILE A 138 -22.68 5.09 -6.78
N ASP A 139 -23.17 5.75 -5.73
CA ASP A 139 -22.78 7.11 -5.38
C ASP A 139 -21.31 7.22 -4.98
N GLU A 140 -20.71 6.13 -4.52
CA GLU A 140 -19.29 6.03 -4.16
C GLU A 140 -18.40 5.46 -5.29
N LEU A 141 -18.96 5.20 -6.48
CA LEU A 141 -18.27 4.49 -7.56
C LEU A 141 -16.94 5.15 -7.95
N PHE A 142 -16.92 6.49 -8.06
CA PHE A 142 -15.71 7.22 -8.42
C PHE A 142 -14.60 7.04 -7.37
N GLY A 143 -14.92 7.15 -6.09
CA GLY A 143 -13.97 6.92 -5.00
C GLY A 143 -13.49 5.47 -4.93
N ASN A 144 -14.37 4.51 -5.19
CA ASN A 144 -14.04 3.09 -5.25
C ASN A 144 -13.09 2.78 -6.43
N LEU A 145 -13.27 3.40 -7.59
CA LEU A 145 -12.35 3.28 -8.74
C LEU A 145 -10.97 3.86 -8.43
N LEU A 146 -10.90 5.02 -7.80
CA LEU A 146 -9.63 5.60 -7.34
C LEU A 146 -8.94 4.69 -6.31
N THR A 147 -9.70 4.08 -5.41
CA THR A 147 -9.17 3.13 -4.44
C THR A 147 -8.69 1.82 -5.10
N LEU A 148 -9.27 1.42 -6.23
CA LEU A 148 -8.78 0.29 -7.01
C LEU A 148 -7.43 0.60 -7.69
N ILE A 149 -7.25 1.85 -8.17
CA ILE A 149 -5.93 2.33 -8.63
C ILE A 149 -4.93 2.28 -7.48
N CYS A 150 -5.32 2.70 -6.27
CA CYS A 150 -4.50 2.57 -5.08
C CYS A 150 -4.08 1.12 -4.82
N ALA A 151 -5.01 0.17 -4.85
CA ALA A 151 -4.71 -1.25 -4.67
C ALA A 151 -3.69 -1.76 -5.69
N SER A 152 -3.78 -1.31 -6.94
CA SER A 152 -2.81 -1.63 -7.99
C SER A 152 -1.43 -1.02 -7.71
N GLY A 153 -1.39 0.23 -7.27
CA GLY A 153 -0.16 0.92 -6.86
C GLY A 153 0.54 0.19 -5.70
N TYR A 154 -0.20 -0.19 -4.67
CA TYR A 154 0.35 -0.93 -3.54
C TYR A 154 0.84 -2.32 -3.92
N ALA A 155 0.11 -3.04 -4.78
CA ALA A 155 0.55 -4.34 -5.27
C ALA A 155 1.87 -4.22 -6.05
N LEU A 156 2.00 -3.24 -6.95
CA LEU A 156 3.23 -2.96 -7.68
C LEU A 156 4.37 -2.54 -6.75
N HIS A 157 4.09 -1.70 -5.74
CA HIS A 157 5.06 -1.32 -4.72
C HIS A 157 5.61 -2.56 -3.99
N ILE A 158 4.74 -3.46 -3.52
CA ILE A 158 5.15 -4.70 -2.83
C ILE A 158 6.03 -5.58 -3.73
N VAL A 159 5.67 -5.71 -5.01
CA VAL A 159 6.45 -6.47 -5.98
C VAL A 159 7.83 -5.84 -6.23
N MET A 160 7.93 -4.51 -6.22
CA MET A 160 9.22 -3.83 -6.31
C MET A 160 10.04 -3.97 -5.03
N VAL A 161 9.40 -3.91 -3.86
CA VAL A 161 10.07 -4.21 -2.58
C VAL A 161 10.64 -5.62 -2.60
N GLU A 162 9.86 -6.65 -2.97
CA GLU A 162 10.33 -8.02 -3.12
C GLU A 162 11.59 -8.11 -4.02
N ARG A 163 11.58 -7.38 -5.13
CA ARG A 163 12.66 -7.40 -6.12
C ARG A 163 13.95 -6.74 -5.66
N TYR A 164 13.86 -5.67 -4.87
CA TYR A 164 15.00 -4.79 -4.61
C TYR A 164 15.50 -4.78 -3.17
N ILE A 165 14.78 -5.42 -2.22
CA ILE A 165 15.10 -5.30 -0.78
C ILE A 165 16.27 -6.21 -0.35
N GLU A 166 16.53 -7.30 -1.09
CA GLU A 166 17.54 -8.29 -0.68
C GLU A 166 18.93 -7.67 -0.59
N GLY A 167 19.58 -7.86 0.57
CA GLY A 167 20.92 -7.34 0.83
C GLY A 167 21.01 -5.81 1.03
N LYS A 168 19.88 -5.08 1.06
CA LYS A 168 19.88 -3.62 1.15
C LYS A 168 19.48 -3.09 2.52
N ASN A 169 19.93 -1.87 2.83
CA ASN A 169 19.50 -1.15 4.02
C ASN A 169 18.06 -0.63 3.82
N ILE A 170 17.13 -1.22 4.57
CA ILE A 170 15.70 -0.90 4.46
C ILE A 170 15.43 0.57 4.74
N SER A 171 16.05 1.15 5.79
CA SER A 171 15.81 2.56 6.15
C SER A 171 16.23 3.52 5.06
N GLN A 172 17.32 3.25 4.34
CA GLN A 172 17.74 4.09 3.21
C GLN A 172 16.77 3.99 2.01
N LEU A 173 16.24 2.79 1.72
CA LEU A 173 15.20 2.62 0.70
C LEU A 173 13.92 3.36 1.11
N MET A 174 13.50 3.22 2.37
CA MET A 174 12.30 3.89 2.89
C MET A 174 12.45 5.43 2.86
N PHE A 175 13.64 5.96 3.13
CA PHE A 175 13.90 7.39 3.02
C PHE A 175 13.71 7.92 1.59
N ILE A 176 14.20 7.19 0.57
CA ILE A 176 14.08 7.65 -0.82
C ILE A 176 12.64 7.57 -1.33
N GLN A 177 11.88 6.56 -0.89
CA GLN A 177 10.51 6.39 -1.35
C GLN A 177 9.52 7.30 -0.65
N SER A 178 9.88 7.90 0.51
CA SER A 178 9.09 8.86 1.26
C SER A 178 9.48 10.29 0.94
#